data_6b11be10539d6c4062b97f02c4b673d0
#
_entry.id   6b11be10539d6c4062b97f02c4b673d0
#
_cell.length_a   1.000
_cell.length_b   1.000
_cell.length_c   1.000
_cell.angle_alpha   90.00
_cell.angle_beta   90.00
_cell.angle_gamma   90.00
#
_symmetry.space_group_name_H-M   'P 1'
#
loop_
_entity.id
_entity.type
_entity.pdbx_description
1 polymer ?
#
loop_
_entity_poly.entity_id
_entity_poly.type
_entity_poly.pdbx_seq_one_letter_code
_entity_poly.pdbx_strand_id
1 'polypeptide(L)'
;LCDRRQRQMCIRDRSQCVHNISGEQISVDISTLVQNLRERADWYTGLIRTQEWVTDENGNGWFNGYYDNHGRPVEGKRDNHVRMMLTGQVFSVMGNVADDAQTAAIIKSADLYLYKKEVGGYRLNTDFKEEKFDLGRMFGFAYGEKENGAVFSHMTVMYANALYQRGFVKEGYKALYTLLEQAMNTPVSLMYPGIPEYFDADGKGKYPYLTGAASWYMMTMVTQIFGFRGEWGDLVLEPKILLRQFDESGNYSAQFPFRGQTYAVVYQNPQKKEYGDYRITEVWLDGQRYAGETNTGICIPFAVLEGKENHTLRIVLG
;
A
#
# COMPACT_ATOMS: atom_id res chain seq x y z
N LEU A 1 -33.74 -10.27 8.67
CA LEU A 1 -32.39 -9.85 8.31
C LEU A 1 -31.78 -9.16 9.54
N CYS A 2 -30.97 -9.88 10.33
CA CYS A 2 -30.19 -9.27 11.40
C CYS A 2 -29.31 -8.17 10.78
N ASP A 3 -29.43 -6.97 11.31
CA ASP A 3 -28.51 -5.87 11.04
C ASP A 3 -27.06 -6.35 11.18
N ARG A 4 -26.14 -5.92 10.28
CA ARG A 4 -24.72 -6.28 10.34
C ARG A 4 -24.09 -5.98 11.71
N ARG A 5 -24.57 -4.95 12.41
CA ARG A 5 -24.16 -4.63 13.78
C ARG A 5 -24.60 -5.70 14.78
N GLN A 6 -25.79 -6.25 14.64
CA GLN A 6 -26.26 -7.37 15.45
C GLN A 6 -25.50 -8.67 15.12
N ARG A 7 -25.19 -8.94 13.85
CA ARG A 7 -24.33 -10.08 13.48
C ARG A 7 -22.93 -9.95 14.09
N GLN A 8 -22.35 -8.79 14.13
CA GLN A 8 -21.06 -8.55 14.77
C GLN A 8 -21.13 -8.69 16.30
N MET A 9 -22.23 -8.28 16.92
CA MET A 9 -22.45 -8.54 18.35
C MET A 9 -22.63 -10.02 18.65
N CYS A 10 -23.33 -10.78 17.81
CA CYS A 10 -23.48 -12.24 17.96
C CYS A 10 -22.17 -13.00 17.73
N ILE A 11 -21.24 -12.47 16.92
CA ILE A 11 -19.92 -13.05 16.67
C ILE A 11 -18.91 -12.67 17.77
N ARG A 12 -19.16 -11.59 18.53
CA ARG A 12 -18.21 -11.05 19.51
C ARG A 12 -17.91 -11.96 20.70
N ASP A 13 -18.86 -12.79 21.12
CA ASP A 13 -18.70 -13.57 22.34
C ASP A 13 -18.31 -15.03 22.06
N ARG A 14 -18.98 -15.69 21.12
CA ARG A 14 -18.68 -17.08 20.74
C ARG A 14 -18.97 -17.30 19.25
N SER A 15 -18.11 -18.07 18.61
CA SER A 15 -18.34 -18.60 17.28
C SER A 15 -18.28 -20.12 17.32
N GLN A 16 -19.18 -20.76 16.56
CA GLN A 16 -19.09 -22.19 16.32
C GLN A 16 -18.30 -22.39 15.03
N CYS A 17 -17.24 -23.17 15.13
CA CYS A 17 -16.39 -23.55 14.00
C CYS A 17 -16.49 -25.06 13.79
N VAL A 18 -16.33 -25.49 12.53
CA VAL A 18 -16.23 -26.90 12.19
C VAL A 18 -14.76 -27.27 12.05
N HIS A 19 -14.31 -28.24 12.81
CA HIS A 19 -12.96 -28.76 12.67
C HIS A 19 -12.82 -29.43 11.30
N ASN A 20 -11.89 -28.99 10.48
CA ASN A 20 -11.79 -29.36 9.07
C ASN A 20 -11.43 -30.83 8.80
N ILE A 21 -10.89 -31.55 9.78
CA ILE A 21 -10.52 -32.98 9.67
C ILE A 21 -11.61 -33.89 10.24
N SER A 22 -12.08 -33.61 11.46
CA SER A 22 -13.07 -34.47 12.15
C SER A 22 -14.52 -34.12 11.82
N GLY A 23 -14.79 -32.92 11.30
CA GLY A 23 -16.15 -32.39 11.11
C GLY A 23 -16.86 -32.04 12.43
N GLU A 24 -16.16 -32.10 13.56
CA GLU A 24 -16.71 -31.80 14.88
C GLU A 24 -16.99 -30.29 15.02
N GLN A 25 -18.14 -29.99 15.61
CA GLN A 25 -18.46 -28.61 15.99
C GLN A 25 -17.78 -28.25 17.31
N ILE A 26 -16.98 -27.18 17.28
CA ILE A 26 -16.31 -26.65 18.46
C ILE A 26 -16.82 -25.23 18.75
N SER A 27 -16.97 -24.93 20.02
CA SER A 27 -17.28 -23.55 20.44
C SER A 27 -15.98 -22.82 20.77
N VAL A 28 -15.78 -21.68 20.11
CA VAL A 28 -14.59 -20.82 20.31
C VAL A 28 -15.00 -19.56 21.05
N ASP A 29 -14.39 -19.31 22.19
CA ASP A 29 -14.51 -18.02 22.87
C ASP A 29 -13.76 -16.95 22.08
N ILE A 30 -14.48 -15.93 21.63
CA ILE A 30 -13.92 -14.91 20.73
C ILE A 30 -12.91 -14.02 21.44
N SER A 31 -13.10 -13.70 22.71
CA SER A 31 -12.16 -12.89 23.48
C SER A 31 -10.80 -13.59 23.62
N THR A 32 -10.82 -14.87 23.93
CA THR A 32 -9.63 -15.71 24.00
C THR A 32 -8.94 -15.85 22.64
N LEU A 33 -9.72 -16.03 21.56
CA LEU A 33 -9.16 -16.09 20.20
C LEU A 33 -8.48 -14.78 19.81
N VAL A 34 -9.14 -13.65 20.06
CA VAL A 34 -8.59 -12.31 19.76
C VAL A 34 -7.30 -12.07 20.56
N GLN A 35 -7.30 -12.41 21.85
CA GLN A 35 -6.11 -12.29 22.69
C GLN A 35 -4.96 -13.15 22.14
N ASN A 36 -5.19 -14.42 21.87
CA ASN A 36 -4.18 -15.33 21.33
C ASN A 36 -3.61 -14.86 19.98
N LEU A 37 -4.46 -14.33 19.10
CA LEU A 37 -4.02 -13.79 17.81
C LEU A 37 -3.17 -12.54 17.97
N ARG A 38 -3.53 -11.64 18.90
CA ARG A 38 -2.74 -10.43 19.19
C ARG A 38 -1.38 -10.79 19.79
N GLU A 39 -1.35 -11.66 20.81
CA GLU A 39 -0.10 -12.10 21.42
C GLU A 39 0.86 -12.72 20.39
N ARG A 40 0.33 -13.55 19.48
CA ARG A 40 1.13 -14.13 18.39
C ARG A 40 1.61 -13.08 17.40
N ALA A 41 0.75 -12.13 17.02
CA ALA A 41 1.11 -11.05 16.11
C ALA A 41 2.20 -10.17 16.72
N ASP A 42 2.08 -9.81 17.99
CA ASP A 42 3.06 -8.98 18.71
C ASP A 42 4.40 -9.71 18.87
N TRP A 43 4.36 -11.00 19.24
CA TRP A 43 5.55 -11.84 19.34
C TRP A 43 6.27 -11.95 17.97
N TYR A 44 5.50 -12.23 16.91
CA TYR A 44 6.07 -12.42 15.58
C TYR A 44 6.63 -11.11 15.01
N THR A 45 5.93 -9.99 15.24
CA THR A 45 6.42 -8.66 14.89
C THR A 45 7.73 -8.34 15.60
N GLY A 46 7.82 -8.59 16.91
CA GLY A 46 9.06 -8.39 17.67
C GLY A 46 10.20 -9.25 17.17
N LEU A 47 9.92 -10.52 16.84
CA LEU A 47 10.90 -11.44 16.28
C LEU A 47 11.47 -10.94 14.96
N ILE A 48 10.60 -10.56 14.00
CA ILE A 48 11.02 -10.05 12.69
C ILE A 48 11.84 -8.75 12.85
N ARG A 49 11.36 -7.81 13.66
CA ARG A 49 12.06 -6.53 13.91
C ARG A 49 13.47 -6.69 14.41
N THR A 50 13.73 -7.72 15.21
CA THR A 50 15.04 -7.93 15.85
C THR A 50 15.93 -8.90 15.12
N GLN A 51 15.38 -9.94 14.52
CA GLN A 51 16.19 -11.00 13.92
C GLN A 51 16.40 -10.85 12.42
N GLU A 52 15.42 -10.22 11.72
CA GLU A 52 15.51 -10.07 10.27
C GLU A 52 16.04 -8.70 9.85
N TRP A 53 16.26 -7.79 10.79
CA TRP A 53 16.81 -6.47 10.47
C TRP A 53 18.31 -6.56 10.16
N VAL A 54 18.67 -6.15 8.95
CA VAL A 54 20.06 -6.09 8.48
C VAL A 54 20.47 -4.66 8.17
N THR A 55 21.76 -4.37 8.35
CA THR A 55 22.32 -3.05 8.03
C THR A 55 23.61 -3.22 7.22
N ASP A 56 23.89 -2.23 6.37
CA ASP A 56 25.19 -2.10 5.74
C ASP A 56 26.18 -1.30 6.63
N GLU A 57 27.40 -1.13 6.14
CA GLU A 57 28.47 -0.38 6.82
C GLU A 57 28.18 1.12 6.95
N ASN A 58 27.24 1.67 6.17
CA ASN A 58 26.82 3.07 6.19
C ASN A 58 25.57 3.30 7.04
N GLY A 59 25.08 2.25 7.73
CA GLY A 59 23.88 2.29 8.57
C GLY A 59 22.57 2.35 7.79
N ASN A 60 22.57 2.01 6.48
CA ASN A 60 21.32 1.79 5.75
C ASN A 60 20.74 0.44 6.18
N GLY A 61 19.43 0.39 6.39
CA GLY A 61 18.76 -0.78 6.97
C GLY A 61 17.60 -1.27 6.14
N TRP A 62 17.37 -2.59 6.16
CA TRP A 62 16.23 -3.27 5.56
C TRP A 62 16.02 -4.64 6.21
N PHE A 63 14.91 -5.32 5.91
CA PHE A 63 14.66 -6.67 6.43
C PHE A 63 15.20 -7.74 5.47
N ASN A 64 15.79 -8.79 6.01
CA ASN A 64 15.98 -10.03 5.29
C ASN A 64 14.60 -10.73 5.12
N GLY A 65 14.16 -10.91 3.90
CA GLY A 65 12.88 -11.53 3.59
C GLY A 65 12.99 -12.96 3.07
N TYR A 66 14.22 -13.52 2.98
CA TYR A 66 14.43 -14.81 2.33
C TYR A 66 15.59 -15.60 2.94
N TYR A 67 15.44 -16.91 3.00
CA TYR A 67 16.46 -17.87 3.45
C TYR A 67 16.75 -18.89 2.35
N ASP A 68 18.01 -19.29 2.24
CA ASP A 68 18.40 -20.38 1.33
C ASP A 68 18.04 -21.75 1.92
N ASN A 69 18.26 -22.82 1.14
CA ASN A 69 17.97 -24.18 1.55
C ASN A 69 18.83 -24.69 2.74
N HIS A 70 19.83 -23.92 3.15
CA HIS A 70 20.69 -24.18 4.31
C HIS A 70 20.33 -23.33 5.53
N GLY A 71 19.22 -22.57 5.45
CA GLY A 71 18.78 -21.66 6.51
C GLY A 71 19.67 -20.43 6.68
N ARG A 72 20.42 -20.01 5.65
CA ARG A 72 21.23 -18.80 5.69
C ARG A 72 20.43 -17.63 5.13
N PRO A 73 20.45 -16.44 5.78
CA PRO A 73 19.78 -15.26 5.25
C PRO A 73 20.39 -14.87 3.91
N VAL A 74 19.52 -14.54 2.96
CA VAL A 74 19.94 -14.19 1.59
C VAL A 74 20.34 -12.73 1.49
N GLU A 75 19.61 -11.85 2.18
CA GLU A 75 19.84 -10.41 2.12
C GLU A 75 20.95 -9.93 3.08
N GLY A 76 21.40 -8.71 2.87
CA GLY A 76 22.52 -8.11 3.60
C GLY A 76 23.72 -7.86 2.70
N LYS A 77 24.88 -7.56 3.30
CA LYS A 77 26.15 -7.42 2.56
C LYS A 77 26.81 -8.79 2.40
N ARG A 78 27.02 -9.21 1.18
CA ARG A 78 27.69 -10.46 0.82
C ARG A 78 28.75 -10.18 -0.24
N ASP A 79 29.99 -10.67 -0.02
CA ASP A 79 31.08 -10.59 -1.01
C ASP A 79 31.24 -9.20 -1.64
N ASN A 80 31.20 -8.14 -0.82
CA ASN A 80 31.22 -6.73 -1.21
C ASN A 80 29.99 -6.24 -2.02
N HIS A 81 28.94 -7.03 -2.15
CA HIS A 81 27.69 -6.63 -2.78
C HIS A 81 26.55 -6.52 -1.77
N VAL A 82 25.72 -5.51 -1.95
CA VAL A 82 24.46 -5.40 -1.20
C VAL A 82 23.41 -6.28 -1.88
N ARG A 83 22.79 -7.17 -1.11
CA ARG A 83 21.63 -7.95 -1.51
C ARG A 83 20.42 -7.41 -0.78
N MET A 84 19.52 -6.79 -1.51
CA MET A 84 18.28 -6.25 -1.02
C MET A 84 17.14 -6.65 -1.96
N MET A 85 16.03 -7.10 -1.41
CA MET A 85 14.81 -7.45 -2.12
C MET A 85 13.66 -6.53 -1.67
N LEU A 86 12.92 -5.98 -2.64
CA LEU A 86 11.82 -5.05 -2.37
C LEU A 86 10.63 -5.74 -1.67
N THR A 87 10.34 -6.98 -2.03
CA THR A 87 9.15 -7.71 -1.58
C THR A 87 9.05 -7.80 -0.06
N GLY A 88 10.14 -8.17 0.62
CA GLY A 88 10.19 -8.25 2.08
C GLY A 88 9.91 -6.88 2.73
N GLN A 89 10.41 -5.82 2.13
CA GLN A 89 10.23 -4.45 2.63
C GLN A 89 8.77 -4.00 2.47
N VAL A 90 8.16 -4.29 1.32
CA VAL A 90 6.75 -3.94 1.06
C VAL A 90 5.84 -4.55 2.11
N PHE A 91 5.98 -5.84 2.37
CA PHE A 91 5.13 -6.52 3.36
C PHE A 91 5.42 -6.09 4.80
N SER A 92 6.68 -5.82 5.12
CA SER A 92 7.05 -5.33 6.47
C SER A 92 6.47 -3.95 6.76
N VAL A 93 6.46 -3.05 5.77
CA VAL A 93 5.86 -1.72 5.88
C VAL A 93 4.33 -1.81 5.91
N MET A 94 3.72 -2.54 4.96
CA MET A 94 2.27 -2.69 4.82
C MET A 94 1.65 -3.40 6.03
N GLY A 95 2.31 -4.44 6.54
CA GLY A 95 1.87 -5.21 7.70
C GLY A 95 2.15 -4.53 9.04
N ASN A 96 2.67 -3.29 9.05
CA ASN A 96 3.05 -2.57 10.25
C ASN A 96 4.10 -3.31 11.13
N VAL A 97 4.87 -4.19 10.49
CA VAL A 97 6.02 -4.87 11.12
C VAL A 97 7.16 -3.87 11.29
N ALA A 98 7.55 -3.14 10.23
CA ALA A 98 8.49 -2.04 10.34
C ALA A 98 7.89 -0.92 11.19
N ASP A 99 8.61 -0.39 12.17
CA ASP A 99 8.27 0.87 12.82
C ASP A 99 8.60 2.06 11.90
N ASP A 100 8.31 3.29 12.34
CA ASP A 100 8.51 4.47 11.49
C ASP A 100 9.99 4.73 11.19
N ALA A 101 10.88 4.47 12.15
CA ALA A 101 12.32 4.62 11.95
C ALA A 101 12.86 3.58 10.97
N GLN A 102 12.42 2.32 11.11
CA GLN A 102 12.74 1.26 10.18
C GLN A 102 12.16 1.53 8.78
N THR A 103 10.92 2.04 8.71
CA THR A 103 10.30 2.43 7.42
C THR A 103 11.12 3.52 6.72
N ALA A 104 11.54 4.55 7.45
CA ALA A 104 12.39 5.61 6.90
C ALA A 104 13.76 5.07 6.42
N ALA A 105 14.34 4.13 7.16
CA ALA A 105 15.58 3.47 6.76
C ALA A 105 15.39 2.60 5.51
N ILE A 106 14.27 1.85 5.40
CA ILE A 106 13.91 1.08 4.22
C ILE A 106 13.78 1.99 3.00
N ILE A 107 13.10 3.13 3.13
CA ILE A 107 12.95 4.10 2.05
C ILE A 107 14.31 4.56 1.54
N LYS A 108 15.19 4.96 2.46
CA LYS A 108 16.56 5.38 2.12
C LYS A 108 17.34 4.28 1.42
N SER A 109 17.24 3.04 1.90
CA SER A 109 17.92 1.89 1.30
C SER A 109 17.35 1.53 -0.07
N ALA A 110 16.03 1.55 -0.23
CA ALA A 110 15.37 1.30 -1.50
C ALA A 110 15.72 2.37 -2.54
N ASP A 111 15.76 3.64 -2.13
CA ASP A 111 16.19 4.74 -2.99
C ASP A 111 17.64 4.58 -3.46
N LEU A 112 18.51 4.12 -2.59
CA LEU A 112 19.93 3.95 -2.87
C LEU A 112 20.21 2.73 -3.75
N TYR A 113 19.57 1.59 -3.44
CA TYR A 113 19.95 0.30 -4.03
C TYR A 113 19.02 -0.19 -5.13
N LEU A 114 17.72 0.14 -5.05
CA LEU A 114 16.71 -0.41 -5.95
C LEU A 114 16.14 0.61 -6.94
N TYR A 115 16.16 1.90 -6.61
CA TYR A 115 15.56 2.93 -7.46
C TYR A 115 16.36 3.20 -8.72
N LYS A 116 15.71 3.09 -9.90
CA LYS A 116 16.23 3.41 -11.23
C LYS A 116 15.15 4.12 -12.03
N LYS A 117 15.24 5.45 -12.08
CA LYS A 117 14.23 6.28 -12.76
C LYS A 117 14.06 5.89 -14.23
N GLU A 118 15.17 5.65 -14.90
CA GLU A 118 15.29 5.39 -16.34
C GLU A 118 14.61 4.08 -16.79
N VAL A 119 14.28 3.19 -15.85
CA VAL A 119 13.58 1.94 -16.14
C VAL A 119 12.24 1.81 -15.43
N GLY A 120 11.74 2.89 -14.85
CA GLY A 120 10.38 2.94 -14.28
C GLY A 120 10.29 2.90 -12.75
N GLY A 121 11.42 2.95 -12.02
CA GLY A 121 11.41 3.11 -10.57
C GLY A 121 12.13 2.01 -9.79
N TYR A 122 11.42 1.34 -8.88
CA TYR A 122 12.03 0.40 -7.93
C TYR A 122 12.13 -1.01 -8.52
N ARG A 123 13.37 -1.52 -8.65
CA ARG A 123 13.62 -2.91 -9.02
C ARG A 123 13.23 -3.87 -7.89
N LEU A 124 12.87 -5.10 -8.24
CA LEU A 124 12.53 -6.13 -7.25
C LEU A 124 13.69 -6.52 -6.34
N ASN A 125 14.89 -6.52 -6.87
CA ASN A 125 16.10 -6.84 -6.12
C ASN A 125 17.32 -6.18 -6.73
N THR A 126 18.38 -6.07 -5.93
CA THR A 126 19.72 -5.73 -6.41
C THR A 126 20.30 -6.87 -7.25
N ASP A 127 21.26 -6.56 -8.12
CA ASP A 127 22.02 -7.59 -8.85
C ASP A 127 22.92 -8.36 -7.89
N PHE A 128 22.66 -9.65 -7.71
CA PHE A 128 23.45 -10.51 -6.80
C PHE A 128 24.80 -10.92 -7.37
N LYS A 129 25.06 -10.62 -8.65
CA LYS A 129 26.31 -10.95 -9.37
C LYS A 129 26.67 -12.44 -9.39
N GLU A 130 25.71 -13.30 -9.15
CA GLU A 130 25.86 -14.75 -9.18
C GLU A 130 24.54 -15.42 -9.54
N GLU A 131 24.63 -16.62 -10.10
CA GLU A 131 23.47 -17.47 -10.33
C GLU A 131 23.12 -18.23 -9.04
N LYS A 132 21.87 -18.14 -8.64
CA LYS A 132 21.34 -18.72 -7.39
C LYS A 132 20.19 -19.67 -7.66
N PHE A 133 20.44 -20.72 -8.42
CA PHE A 133 19.40 -21.71 -8.77
C PHE A 133 18.79 -22.43 -7.56
N ASP A 134 19.50 -22.43 -6.44
CA ASP A 134 19.02 -22.94 -5.15
C ASP A 134 17.99 -22.03 -4.45
N LEU A 135 17.82 -20.80 -4.92
CA LEU A 135 16.85 -19.82 -4.37
C LEU A 135 15.52 -19.78 -5.13
N GLY A 136 15.29 -20.74 -6.01
CA GLY A 136 14.05 -20.90 -6.74
C GLY A 136 14.01 -20.15 -8.06
N ARG A 137 12.81 -20.08 -8.66
CA ARG A 137 12.55 -19.67 -10.03
C ARG A 137 13.12 -18.29 -10.41
N MET A 138 13.08 -17.30 -9.51
CA MET A 138 13.45 -15.93 -9.83
C MET A 138 14.87 -15.83 -10.40
N PHE A 139 15.81 -16.61 -9.88
CA PHE A 139 17.18 -16.61 -10.35
C PHE A 139 17.43 -17.44 -11.64
N GLY A 140 16.38 -18.03 -12.20
CA GLY A 140 16.39 -18.59 -13.56
C GLY A 140 16.23 -17.56 -14.67
N PHE A 141 15.97 -16.28 -14.33
CA PHE A 141 15.90 -15.17 -15.28
C PHE A 141 17.18 -14.33 -15.21
N ALA A 142 17.56 -13.76 -16.36
CA ALA A 142 18.61 -12.76 -16.40
C ALA A 142 18.25 -11.55 -15.52
N TYR A 143 19.24 -10.89 -14.94
CA TYR A 143 19.02 -9.71 -14.13
C TYR A 143 18.39 -8.58 -14.96
N GLY A 144 17.31 -8.01 -14.45
CA GLY A 144 16.47 -7.03 -15.12
C GLY A 144 15.25 -7.63 -15.84
N GLU A 145 15.07 -8.95 -15.75
CA GLU A 145 13.94 -9.66 -16.33
C GLU A 145 13.06 -10.29 -15.24
N LYS A 146 11.75 -10.13 -15.39
CA LYS A 146 10.74 -10.72 -14.49
C LYS A 146 11.05 -10.53 -13.02
N GLU A 147 11.02 -11.61 -12.25
CA GLU A 147 11.23 -11.58 -10.80
C GLU A 147 12.69 -11.30 -10.40
N ASN A 148 13.64 -11.31 -11.33
CA ASN A 148 15.04 -11.02 -11.05
C ASN A 148 15.43 -9.59 -11.48
N GLY A 149 15.15 -8.63 -10.63
CA GLY A 149 15.61 -7.24 -10.77
C GLY A 149 14.87 -6.39 -11.81
N ALA A 150 13.76 -6.86 -12.40
CA ALA A 150 12.88 -6.00 -13.18
C ALA A 150 12.16 -4.99 -12.26
N VAL A 151 11.66 -3.89 -12.83
CA VAL A 151 10.68 -3.04 -12.14
C VAL A 151 9.32 -3.71 -12.27
N PHE A 152 8.97 -4.51 -11.28
CA PHE A 152 7.71 -5.27 -11.28
C PHE A 152 6.57 -4.36 -10.82
N SER A 153 5.70 -3.97 -11.75
CA SER A 153 4.74 -2.88 -11.55
C SER A 153 3.82 -3.10 -10.36
N HIS A 154 3.31 -4.33 -10.18
CA HIS A 154 2.44 -4.66 -9.06
C HIS A 154 3.16 -4.44 -7.72
N MET A 155 4.39 -4.91 -7.57
CA MET A 155 5.16 -4.75 -6.33
C MET A 155 5.51 -3.28 -6.06
N THR A 156 5.85 -2.51 -7.10
CA THR A 156 6.09 -1.06 -6.98
C THR A 156 4.82 -0.32 -6.50
N VAL A 157 3.65 -0.68 -7.03
CA VAL A 157 2.38 -0.09 -6.58
C VAL A 157 2.04 -0.52 -5.15
N MET A 158 2.27 -1.76 -4.77
CA MET A 158 2.12 -2.23 -3.38
C MET A 158 3.06 -1.48 -2.43
N TYR A 159 4.30 -1.23 -2.85
CA TYR A 159 5.24 -0.40 -2.09
C TYR A 159 4.70 1.02 -1.87
N ALA A 160 4.25 1.66 -2.93
CA ALA A 160 3.62 2.98 -2.83
C ALA A 160 2.41 2.98 -1.90
N ASN A 161 1.52 1.98 -2.02
CA ASN A 161 0.36 1.83 -1.15
C ASN A 161 0.76 1.70 0.32
N ALA A 162 1.76 0.85 0.61
CA ALA A 162 2.29 0.68 1.96
C ALA A 162 2.84 1.99 2.54
N LEU A 163 3.59 2.76 1.73
CA LEU A 163 4.11 4.07 2.14
C LEU A 163 2.99 5.07 2.42
N TYR A 164 1.97 5.13 1.56
CA TYR A 164 0.79 5.96 1.79
C TYR A 164 0.05 5.57 3.08
N GLN A 165 -0.14 4.27 3.34
CA GLN A 165 -0.76 3.79 4.58
C GLN A 165 -0.03 4.31 5.82
N ARG A 166 1.30 4.34 5.77
CA ARG A 166 2.18 4.76 6.87
C ARG A 166 2.44 6.27 6.90
N GLY A 167 1.82 7.07 6.03
CA GLY A 167 1.98 8.53 5.99
C GLY A 167 3.23 9.05 5.27
N PHE A 168 4.03 8.17 4.66
CA PHE A 168 5.17 8.55 3.80
C PHE A 168 4.67 8.89 2.39
N VAL A 169 3.87 9.95 2.31
CA VAL A 169 3.07 10.28 1.12
C VAL A 169 3.94 10.76 -0.04
N LYS A 170 5.01 11.51 0.22
CA LYS A 170 5.93 12.00 -0.82
C LYS A 170 6.65 10.84 -1.51
N GLU A 171 7.08 9.88 -0.74
CA GLU A 171 7.79 8.69 -1.20
C GLU A 171 6.84 7.74 -1.93
N GLY A 172 5.62 7.56 -1.40
CA GLY A 172 4.56 6.81 -2.08
C GLY A 172 4.18 7.43 -3.42
N TYR A 173 4.04 8.76 -3.47
CA TYR A 173 3.80 9.49 -4.71
C TYR A 173 4.96 9.31 -5.71
N LYS A 174 6.22 9.43 -5.25
CA LYS A 174 7.41 9.19 -6.09
C LYS A 174 7.34 7.82 -6.76
N ALA A 175 7.00 6.77 -6.01
CA ALA A 175 6.93 5.42 -6.55
C ALA A 175 5.84 5.28 -7.62
N LEU A 176 4.62 5.77 -7.36
CA LEU A 176 3.53 5.75 -8.33
C LEU A 176 3.81 6.59 -9.56
N TYR A 177 4.31 7.81 -9.35
CA TYR A 177 4.52 8.77 -10.43
C TYR A 177 5.65 8.32 -11.37
N THR A 178 6.75 7.78 -10.84
CA THR A 178 7.85 7.26 -11.68
C THR A 178 7.39 6.09 -12.54
N LEU A 179 6.58 5.20 -11.98
CA LEU A 179 6.00 4.08 -12.74
C LEU A 179 5.09 4.57 -13.86
N LEU A 180 4.24 5.57 -13.57
CA LEU A 180 3.34 6.18 -14.55
C LEU A 180 4.13 6.93 -15.64
N GLU A 181 5.12 7.74 -15.27
CA GLU A 181 5.98 8.44 -16.23
C GLU A 181 6.62 7.45 -17.22
N GLN A 182 7.13 6.32 -16.72
CA GLN A 182 7.70 5.29 -17.61
C GLN A 182 6.64 4.65 -18.50
N ALA A 183 5.48 4.30 -17.97
CA ALA A 183 4.39 3.73 -18.76
C ALA A 183 3.93 4.69 -19.88
N MET A 184 3.87 5.99 -19.60
CA MET A 184 3.49 7.04 -20.57
C MET A 184 4.61 7.42 -21.54
N ASN A 185 5.86 7.05 -21.27
CA ASN A 185 7.00 7.28 -22.14
C ASN A 185 7.00 6.21 -23.27
N THR A 186 6.02 6.27 -24.15
CA THR A 186 5.77 5.25 -25.19
C THR A 186 6.94 4.96 -26.10
N PRO A 187 7.83 5.92 -26.46
CA PRO A 187 9.02 5.63 -27.27
C PRO A 187 10.00 4.66 -26.59
N VAL A 188 10.05 4.63 -25.25
CA VAL A 188 10.94 3.76 -24.49
C VAL A 188 10.19 2.53 -23.97
N SER A 189 9.05 2.75 -23.32
CA SER A 189 8.26 1.66 -22.71
C SER A 189 7.64 0.73 -23.74
N LEU A 190 7.38 1.22 -24.94
CA LEU A 190 6.66 0.51 -26.02
C LEU A 190 5.25 0.07 -25.58
N MET A 191 4.69 0.78 -24.59
CA MET A 191 3.37 0.52 -24.04
C MET A 191 2.35 1.51 -24.59
N TYR A 192 1.16 1.00 -24.92
CA TYR A 192 -0.02 1.81 -25.22
C TYR A 192 -1.28 0.96 -25.26
N PRO A 193 -2.34 1.35 -24.53
CA PRO A 193 -2.31 2.09 -23.27
C PRO A 193 -2.07 1.16 -22.08
N GLY A 194 -1.59 1.66 -20.95
CA GLY A 194 -1.68 0.99 -19.67
C GLY A 194 -0.34 0.73 -18.97
N ILE A 195 -0.43 0.09 -17.82
CA ILE A 195 0.72 -0.29 -16.98
C ILE A 195 1.04 -1.76 -17.28
N PRO A 196 2.29 -2.10 -17.67
CA PRO A 196 2.68 -3.48 -17.95
C PRO A 196 2.82 -4.29 -16.65
N GLU A 197 2.99 -5.61 -16.77
CA GLU A 197 3.35 -6.45 -15.64
C GLU A 197 4.70 -6.00 -15.03
N TYR A 198 5.70 -5.74 -15.90
CA TYR A 198 6.99 -5.20 -15.46
C TYR A 198 7.67 -4.40 -16.59
N PHE A 199 8.65 -3.57 -16.21
CA PHE A 199 9.63 -3.00 -17.12
C PHE A 199 10.95 -3.75 -17.00
N ASP A 200 11.53 -4.13 -18.13
CA ASP A 200 12.78 -4.86 -18.22
C ASP A 200 14.03 -3.98 -17.95
N ALA A 201 15.22 -4.54 -18.19
CA ALA A 201 16.50 -3.83 -17.99
C ALA A 201 16.63 -2.55 -18.81
N ASP A 202 15.97 -2.47 -19.97
CA ASP A 202 15.97 -1.32 -20.87
C ASP A 202 14.80 -0.37 -20.65
N GLY A 203 13.92 -0.65 -19.68
CA GLY A 203 12.71 0.12 -19.41
C GLY A 203 11.55 -0.17 -20.38
N LYS A 204 11.62 -1.25 -21.13
CA LYS A 204 10.53 -1.70 -22.01
C LYS A 204 9.48 -2.44 -21.22
N GLY A 205 8.22 -2.10 -21.43
CA GLY A 205 7.08 -2.78 -20.81
C GLY A 205 6.88 -4.18 -21.39
N LYS A 206 6.66 -5.12 -20.52
CA LYS A 206 6.40 -6.52 -20.85
C LYS A 206 5.05 -6.96 -20.29
N TYR A 207 4.38 -7.85 -21.04
CA TYR A 207 3.05 -8.34 -20.72
C TYR A 207 2.02 -7.20 -20.58
N PRO A 208 1.60 -6.59 -21.73
CA PRO A 208 0.73 -5.41 -21.76
C PRO A 208 -0.76 -5.79 -21.63
N TYR A 209 -1.11 -6.61 -20.67
CA TYR A 209 -2.48 -6.97 -20.37
C TYR A 209 -2.85 -6.54 -18.95
N LEU A 210 -4.15 -6.56 -18.64
CA LEU A 210 -4.64 -6.17 -17.32
C LEU A 210 -4.09 -7.13 -16.25
N THR A 211 -3.25 -6.58 -15.36
CA THR A 211 -2.65 -7.29 -14.23
C THR A 211 -3.04 -6.66 -12.90
N GLY A 212 -2.59 -7.25 -11.80
CA GLY A 212 -2.74 -6.68 -10.47
C GLY A 212 -2.18 -5.25 -10.33
N ALA A 213 -1.21 -4.86 -11.17
CA ALA A 213 -0.62 -3.53 -11.13
C ALA A 213 -1.66 -2.42 -11.36
N ALA A 214 -2.48 -2.53 -12.42
CA ALA A 214 -3.46 -1.51 -12.76
C ALA A 214 -4.57 -1.41 -11.70
N SER A 215 -5.09 -2.54 -11.21
CA SER A 215 -6.13 -2.55 -10.17
C SER A 215 -5.61 -2.01 -8.83
N TRP A 216 -4.40 -2.36 -8.43
CA TRP A 216 -3.77 -1.82 -7.22
C TRP A 216 -3.43 -0.34 -7.35
N TYR A 217 -3.06 0.13 -8.56
CA TYR A 217 -2.85 1.55 -8.83
C TYR A 217 -4.14 2.34 -8.57
N MET A 218 -5.25 1.91 -9.18
CA MET A 218 -6.56 2.53 -8.97
C MET A 218 -7.02 2.44 -7.51
N MET A 219 -6.84 1.28 -6.87
CA MET A 219 -7.15 1.10 -5.45
C MET A 219 -6.35 2.07 -4.58
N THR A 220 -5.05 2.24 -4.85
CA THR A 220 -4.19 3.17 -4.10
C THR A 220 -4.64 4.62 -4.31
N MET A 221 -4.98 5.02 -5.53
CA MET A 221 -5.52 6.35 -5.78
C MET A 221 -6.80 6.60 -4.98
N VAL A 222 -7.74 5.68 -5.05
CA VAL A 222 -9.05 5.83 -4.39
C VAL A 222 -8.91 5.79 -2.87
N THR A 223 -8.28 4.74 -2.34
CA THR A 223 -8.30 4.47 -0.89
C THR A 223 -7.23 5.22 -0.11
N GLN A 224 -6.12 5.61 -0.76
CA GLN A 224 -5.01 6.30 -0.10
C GLN A 224 -4.91 7.77 -0.49
N ILE A 225 -4.85 8.10 -1.80
CA ILE A 225 -4.69 9.50 -2.22
C ILE A 225 -5.96 10.29 -1.94
N PHE A 226 -7.10 9.85 -2.48
CA PHE A 226 -8.40 10.44 -2.14
C PHE A 226 -8.86 10.08 -0.74
N GLY A 227 -8.35 8.99 -0.17
CA GLY A 227 -8.74 8.49 1.14
C GLY A 227 -10.19 8.06 1.22
N PHE A 228 -10.81 7.77 0.05
CA PHE A 228 -12.22 7.38 -0.05
C PHE A 228 -12.34 5.86 0.12
N ARG A 229 -12.84 5.42 1.27
CA ARG A 229 -12.96 3.99 1.57
C ARG A 229 -14.13 3.69 2.51
N GLY A 230 -14.57 2.45 2.51
CA GLY A 230 -15.55 1.93 3.46
C GLY A 230 -14.90 1.29 4.67
N GLU A 231 -15.34 1.63 5.87
CA GLU A 231 -14.97 0.94 7.11
C GLU A 231 -16.24 0.51 7.85
N TRP A 232 -16.40 -0.80 8.05
CA TRP A 232 -17.56 -1.39 8.73
C TRP A 232 -18.93 -0.98 8.15
N GLY A 233 -18.94 -0.56 6.88
CA GLY A 233 -20.13 -0.12 6.17
C GLY A 233 -20.31 1.39 6.14
N ASP A 234 -19.61 2.15 6.91
CA ASP A 234 -19.58 3.61 6.92
C ASP A 234 -18.56 4.16 5.90
N LEU A 235 -18.70 5.40 5.48
CA LEU A 235 -17.80 6.06 4.55
C LEU A 235 -16.69 6.80 5.32
N VAL A 236 -15.44 6.49 5.01
CA VAL A 236 -14.28 7.20 5.55
C VAL A 236 -13.62 8.02 4.45
N LEU A 237 -13.28 9.27 4.78
CA LEU A 237 -12.54 10.19 3.93
C LEU A 237 -11.26 10.62 4.68
N GLU A 238 -10.10 10.25 4.18
CA GLU A 238 -8.79 10.57 4.76
C GLU A 238 -7.79 10.94 3.65
N PRO A 239 -7.87 12.18 3.12
CA PRO A 239 -7.07 12.58 1.97
C PRO A 239 -5.58 12.65 2.30
N LYS A 240 -4.76 12.09 1.40
CA LYS A 240 -3.30 12.14 1.46
C LYS A 240 -2.77 12.76 0.16
N ILE A 241 -3.12 14.02 -0.06
CA ILE A 241 -2.93 14.75 -1.32
C ILE A 241 -1.77 15.73 -1.15
N LEU A 242 -0.74 15.64 -2.00
CA LEU A 242 0.35 16.60 -2.04
C LEU A 242 -0.12 17.90 -2.69
N LEU A 243 0.47 19.04 -2.29
CA LEU A 243 0.13 20.36 -2.84
C LEU A 243 0.16 20.38 -4.37
N ARG A 244 1.14 19.73 -4.99
CA ARG A 244 1.30 19.68 -6.45
C ARG A 244 0.20 18.93 -7.21
N GLN A 245 -0.67 18.21 -6.52
CA GLN A 245 -1.77 17.45 -7.12
C GLN A 245 -3.07 18.28 -7.23
N PHE A 246 -3.16 19.37 -6.48
CA PHE A 246 -4.28 20.31 -6.60
C PHE A 246 -4.17 21.13 -7.90
N ASP A 247 -5.32 21.49 -8.44
CA ASP A 247 -5.39 22.44 -9.55
C ASP A 247 -5.01 23.87 -9.11
N GLU A 248 -4.99 24.82 -10.06
CA GLU A 248 -4.63 26.22 -9.78
C GLU A 248 -5.55 26.89 -8.75
N SER A 249 -6.82 26.45 -8.69
CA SER A 249 -7.83 26.92 -7.73
C SER A 249 -7.73 26.24 -6.36
N GLY A 250 -6.80 25.29 -6.21
CA GLY A 250 -6.63 24.52 -4.98
C GLY A 250 -7.65 23.41 -4.79
N ASN A 251 -8.23 22.90 -5.86
CA ASN A 251 -9.18 21.80 -5.81
C ASN A 251 -8.55 20.49 -6.29
N TYR A 252 -9.03 19.37 -5.74
CA TYR A 252 -8.75 18.02 -6.21
C TYR A 252 -10.04 17.20 -6.12
N SER A 253 -10.55 16.69 -7.24
CA SER A 253 -11.89 16.14 -7.30
C SER A 253 -11.98 14.85 -8.11
N ALA A 254 -12.94 14.00 -7.73
CA ALA A 254 -13.32 12.82 -8.49
C ALA A 254 -14.74 12.35 -8.11
N GLN A 255 -15.23 11.38 -8.87
CA GLN A 255 -16.49 10.68 -8.55
C GLN A 255 -16.20 9.21 -8.18
N PHE A 256 -16.85 8.72 -7.14
CA PHE A 256 -16.69 7.36 -6.65
C PHE A 256 -18.02 6.66 -6.42
N PRO A 257 -18.15 5.38 -6.78
CA PRO A 257 -19.27 4.56 -6.35
C PRO A 257 -19.02 4.02 -4.93
N PHE A 258 -20.06 4.06 -4.08
CA PHE A 258 -20.02 3.40 -2.78
C PHE A 258 -21.41 2.91 -2.40
N ARG A 259 -21.56 1.61 -2.14
CA ARG A 259 -22.82 0.96 -1.72
C ARG A 259 -24.02 1.26 -2.62
N GLY A 260 -23.81 1.27 -3.94
CA GLY A 260 -24.86 1.53 -4.93
C GLY A 260 -25.19 3.01 -5.15
N GLN A 261 -24.48 3.91 -4.49
CA GLN A 261 -24.62 5.37 -4.62
C GLN A 261 -23.39 5.95 -5.29
N THR A 262 -23.51 7.15 -5.86
CA THR A 262 -22.42 7.90 -6.50
C THR A 262 -22.08 9.14 -5.68
N TYR A 263 -20.80 9.38 -5.46
CA TYR A 263 -20.28 10.51 -4.67
C TYR A 263 -19.37 11.39 -5.53
N ALA A 264 -19.77 12.64 -5.74
CA ALA A 264 -18.90 13.67 -6.28
C ALA A 264 -18.12 14.32 -5.11
N VAL A 265 -16.82 14.04 -5.04
CA VAL A 265 -15.95 14.50 -3.95
C VAL A 265 -15.03 15.61 -4.44
N VAL A 266 -14.96 16.71 -3.71
CA VAL A 266 -14.05 17.83 -3.96
C VAL A 266 -13.30 18.16 -2.67
N TYR A 267 -11.99 18.03 -2.69
CA TYR A 267 -11.10 18.55 -1.66
C TYR A 267 -10.63 19.95 -2.06
N GLN A 268 -10.79 20.90 -1.15
CA GLN A 268 -10.38 22.30 -1.34
C GLN A 268 -9.24 22.62 -0.38
N ASN A 269 -8.14 23.09 -0.90
CA ASN A 269 -6.96 23.53 -0.14
C ASN A 269 -6.70 25.03 -0.40
N PRO A 270 -7.54 25.93 0.15
CA PRO A 270 -7.47 27.36 -0.14
C PRO A 270 -6.19 28.02 0.36
N GLN A 271 -5.55 27.44 1.38
CA GLN A 271 -4.32 27.93 1.98
C GLN A 271 -3.07 27.35 1.30
N LYS A 272 -3.23 26.48 0.30
CA LYS A 272 -2.14 25.82 -0.43
C LYS A 272 -1.12 25.13 0.48
N LYS A 273 -1.60 24.45 1.51
CA LYS A 273 -0.78 23.70 2.46
C LYS A 273 -0.30 22.37 1.86
N GLU A 274 0.86 21.92 2.30
CA GLU A 274 1.38 20.61 1.95
C GLU A 274 0.73 19.50 2.82
N TYR A 275 0.81 18.24 2.36
CA TYR A 275 0.40 17.11 3.20
C TYR A 275 1.20 17.11 4.52
N GLY A 276 0.47 16.92 5.61
CA GLY A 276 1.01 17.01 6.98
C GLY A 276 0.73 18.35 7.66
N ASP A 277 0.58 19.43 6.89
CA ASP A 277 0.32 20.77 7.40
C ASP A 277 -1.17 21.14 7.36
N TYR A 278 -1.99 20.40 6.66
CA TYR A 278 -3.44 20.59 6.63
C TYR A 278 -4.19 19.56 7.49
N ARG A 279 -5.41 19.93 7.86
CA ARG A 279 -6.42 19.05 8.47
C ARG A 279 -7.77 19.34 7.81
N ILE A 280 -8.73 18.42 7.96
CA ILE A 280 -10.11 18.70 7.53
C ILE A 280 -10.72 19.70 8.50
N THR A 281 -11.10 20.87 8.01
CA THR A 281 -11.71 21.94 8.82
C THR A 281 -13.20 22.04 8.62
N GLU A 282 -13.69 21.70 7.42
CA GLU A 282 -15.12 21.69 7.11
C GLU A 282 -15.47 20.53 6.18
N VAL A 283 -16.65 19.98 6.38
CA VAL A 283 -17.28 19.00 5.49
C VAL A 283 -18.68 19.46 5.15
N TRP A 284 -18.99 19.44 3.87
CA TRP A 284 -20.30 19.76 3.36
C TRP A 284 -20.84 18.54 2.59
N LEU A 285 -21.97 18.03 3.05
CA LEU A 285 -22.70 16.93 2.42
C LEU A 285 -23.97 17.50 1.78
N ASP A 286 -24.11 17.37 0.48
CA ASP A 286 -25.28 17.83 -0.29
C ASP A 286 -25.64 19.30 -0.04
N GLY A 287 -24.62 20.15 0.10
CA GLY A 287 -24.80 21.58 0.34
C GLY A 287 -25.07 21.97 1.80
N GLN A 288 -25.16 21.00 2.71
CA GLN A 288 -25.32 21.26 4.15
C GLN A 288 -24.03 20.96 4.89
N ARG A 289 -23.71 21.80 5.88
CA ARG A 289 -22.52 21.57 6.72
C ARG A 289 -22.72 20.34 7.58
N TYR A 290 -21.84 19.37 7.47
CA TYR A 290 -21.84 18.16 8.26
C TYR A 290 -21.03 18.37 9.55
N ALA A 291 -21.68 18.14 10.70
CA ALA A 291 -21.07 18.29 12.03
C ALA A 291 -20.54 16.94 12.53
N GLY A 292 -19.38 16.51 12.02
CA GLY A 292 -18.67 15.32 12.48
C GLY A 292 -17.33 15.68 13.11
N GLU A 293 -16.76 14.77 13.87
CA GLU A 293 -15.39 14.92 14.34
C GLU A 293 -14.43 14.84 13.16
N THR A 294 -13.63 15.86 12.97
CA THR A 294 -12.67 15.98 11.87
C THR A 294 -11.23 16.12 12.42
N ASN A 295 -10.30 15.51 11.72
CA ASN A 295 -8.87 15.69 11.94
C ASN A 295 -8.14 15.46 10.61
N THR A 296 -7.31 14.44 10.51
CA THR A 296 -6.73 13.97 9.24
C THR A 296 -7.76 13.30 8.36
N GLY A 297 -8.83 12.77 8.95
CA GLY A 297 -9.94 12.10 8.28
C GLY A 297 -11.28 12.35 8.97
N ILE A 298 -12.34 11.88 8.33
CA ILE A 298 -13.71 11.87 8.85
C ILE A 298 -14.41 10.56 8.51
N CYS A 299 -15.23 10.05 9.44
CA CYS A 299 -16.13 8.94 9.21
C CYS A 299 -17.56 9.44 9.16
N ILE A 300 -18.27 9.15 8.04
CA ILE A 300 -19.67 9.48 7.85
C ILE A 300 -20.49 8.18 7.96
N PRO A 301 -21.34 8.01 8.98
CA PRO A 301 -22.19 6.84 9.12
C PRO A 301 -23.07 6.65 7.89
N PHE A 302 -23.17 5.42 7.40
CA PHE A 302 -23.98 5.15 6.21
C PHE A 302 -25.45 5.53 6.39
N ALA A 303 -25.99 5.45 7.59
CA ALA A 303 -27.34 5.89 7.90
C ALA A 303 -27.63 7.37 7.54
N VAL A 304 -26.60 8.22 7.50
CA VAL A 304 -26.71 9.63 7.07
C VAL A 304 -26.80 9.75 5.53
N LEU A 305 -26.31 8.72 4.83
CA LEU A 305 -26.21 8.66 3.37
C LEU A 305 -27.36 7.89 2.73
N GLU A 306 -28.24 7.27 3.52
CA GLU A 306 -29.36 6.49 3.01
C GLU A 306 -30.42 7.37 2.34
N GLY A 307 -31.10 6.81 1.32
CA GLY A 307 -32.26 7.45 0.67
C GLY A 307 -31.92 8.35 -0.52
N LYS A 308 -30.66 8.43 -0.92
CA LYS A 308 -30.21 9.21 -2.07
C LYS A 308 -29.29 8.39 -2.96
N GLU A 309 -29.40 8.54 -4.28
CA GLU A 309 -28.53 7.85 -5.23
C GLU A 309 -27.24 8.62 -5.52
N ASN A 310 -27.27 9.95 -5.41
CA ASN A 310 -26.14 10.81 -5.73
C ASN A 310 -25.87 11.79 -4.60
N HIS A 311 -24.63 11.88 -4.18
CA HIS A 311 -24.15 12.78 -3.15
C HIS A 311 -23.05 13.72 -3.64
N THR A 312 -23.01 14.92 -3.08
CA THR A 312 -21.89 15.85 -3.23
C THR A 312 -21.18 16.02 -1.90
N LEU A 313 -19.88 15.84 -1.91
CA LEU A 313 -19.00 16.01 -0.76
C LEU A 313 -17.95 17.08 -1.06
N ARG A 314 -17.99 18.18 -0.33
CA ARG A 314 -16.99 19.23 -0.37
C ARG A 314 -16.27 19.26 0.96
N ILE A 315 -14.98 19.03 0.92
CA ILE A 315 -14.08 18.91 2.10
C ILE A 315 -13.06 20.04 2.04
N VAL A 316 -13.03 20.88 3.06
CA VAL A 316 -12.08 22.00 3.16
C VAL A 316 -10.91 21.57 4.03
N LEU A 317 -9.71 21.75 3.49
CA LEU A 317 -8.42 21.49 4.13
C LEU A 317 -7.82 22.83 4.59
N GLY A 318 -7.52 22.93 5.89
CA GLY A 318 -7.02 24.16 6.46
C GLY A 318 -5.99 24.01 7.56
#